data_2a332eeeb6ccf4cbd2af0b1072cbfec3
#
_entry.id   2a332eeeb6ccf4cbd2af0b1072cbfec3
#
_cell.length_a   1.000
_cell.length_b   1.000
_cell.length_c   1.000
_cell.angle_alpha   90.00
_cell.angle_beta   90.00
_cell.angle_gamma   90.00
#
_symmetry.space_group_name_H-M   'P 1'
#
loop_
_entity.id
_entity.type
_entity.pdbx_description
1 polymer ?
#
loop_
_entity_poly.entity_id
_entity_poly.type
_entity_poly.pdbx_seq_one_letter_code
_entity_poly.pdbx_strand_id
1 'polypeptide(L)'
;MRNHHISHFRDIHVHAATVQEWNQDYSQLTAGLAESSLMQLTTARCHVFREQINQRVVQRGVAPRGKMCFAVPISVPGSTRMQGREVDDSSLFFLQGGEEFMFHMPMGMEAAVHHFRTRLVRTGAGADGVGQ
;
A
#
# COMPACT_ATOMS: atom_id res chain seq x y z
N MET A 1 9.37 5.15 -19.26
CA MET A 1 10.57 4.74 -18.55
C MET A 1 10.22 4.06 -17.24
N ARG A 2 10.99 3.07 -16.88
CA ARG A 2 10.70 2.27 -15.71
C ARG A 2 11.86 2.35 -14.72
N ASN A 3 11.51 2.39 -13.44
CA ASN A 3 12.47 2.54 -12.37
C ASN A 3 12.18 1.46 -11.34
N HIS A 4 13.22 0.75 -10.93
CA HIS A 4 13.08 -0.41 -10.05
C HIS A 4 14.06 -0.28 -8.89
N HIS A 5 13.55 -0.35 -7.68
CA HIS A 5 14.36 -0.22 -6.46
C HIS A 5 13.97 -1.27 -5.44
N ILE A 6 14.98 -1.81 -4.77
CA ILE A 6 14.80 -2.68 -3.62
C ILE A 6 15.54 -2.07 -2.46
N SER A 7 14.87 -1.89 -1.33
CA SER A 7 15.46 -1.28 -0.14
C SER A 7 15.15 -2.13 1.09
N HIS A 8 16.07 -2.09 2.04
CA HIS A 8 15.91 -2.77 3.33
C HIS A 8 16.03 -1.76 4.45
N PHE A 9 15.21 -1.92 5.49
CA PHE A 9 15.12 -0.95 6.57
C PHE A 9 15.17 -1.62 7.92
N ARG A 10 15.68 -0.89 8.91
CA ARG A 10 15.60 -1.24 10.32
C ARG A 10 14.78 -0.22 11.11
N ASP A 11 14.14 0.68 10.39
CA ASP A 11 13.31 1.74 10.97
C ASP A 11 12.04 1.82 10.15
N ILE A 12 10.91 1.47 10.75
CA ILE A 12 9.63 1.42 10.04
C ILE A 12 9.16 2.81 9.63
N HIS A 13 9.59 3.85 10.32
CA HIS A 13 9.21 5.22 9.95
C HIS A 13 9.92 5.63 8.66
N VAL A 14 11.17 5.25 8.51
CA VAL A 14 11.90 5.48 7.26
C VAL A 14 11.28 4.66 6.13
N HIS A 15 10.94 3.40 6.42
CA HIS A 15 10.27 2.55 5.44
C HIS A 15 8.98 3.23 4.95
N ALA A 16 8.12 3.63 5.88
CA ALA A 16 6.84 4.25 5.53
C ALA A 16 7.03 5.50 4.67
N ALA A 17 8.04 6.32 5.00
CA ALA A 17 8.30 7.56 4.29
C ALA A 17 8.91 7.34 2.92
N THR A 18 9.47 6.16 2.67
CA THR A 18 10.13 5.86 1.41
C THR A 18 9.14 5.41 0.33
N VAL A 19 7.94 4.97 0.72
CA VAL A 19 6.93 4.57 -0.25
C VAL A 19 6.42 5.82 -0.97
N GLN A 20 6.68 5.88 -2.27
CA GLN A 20 6.42 7.08 -3.06
C GLN A 20 4.93 7.41 -3.12
N GLU A 21 4.61 8.69 -2.97
CA GLU A 21 3.28 9.27 -3.13
C GLU A 21 2.28 8.91 -2.03
N TRP A 22 2.61 8.04 -1.11
CA TRP A 22 1.71 7.71 0.00
C TRP A 22 2.02 8.61 1.19
N ASN A 23 0.97 9.24 1.71
CA ASN A 23 1.08 10.05 2.93
C ASN A 23 0.65 9.17 4.09
N GLN A 24 1.61 8.51 4.73
CA GLN A 24 1.30 7.47 5.69
C GLN A 24 2.32 7.40 6.81
N ASP A 25 1.94 6.72 7.87
CA ASP A 25 2.78 6.45 9.02
C ASP A 25 2.55 5.01 9.47
N TYR A 26 3.60 4.40 9.98
CA TYR A 26 3.55 3.03 10.49
C TYR A 26 3.87 3.06 11.98
N SER A 27 3.07 2.33 12.77
CA SER A 27 3.31 2.17 14.20
C SER A 27 3.60 0.71 14.49
N GLN A 28 4.73 0.44 15.15
CA GLN A 28 5.11 -0.91 15.51
C GLN A 28 4.39 -1.32 16.80
N LEU A 29 3.74 -2.46 16.77
CA LEU A 29 2.96 -2.94 17.90
C LEU A 29 3.67 -4.01 18.71
N THR A 30 4.66 -4.68 18.14
CA THR A 30 5.42 -5.72 18.83
C THR A 30 6.82 -5.21 19.15
N ALA A 31 7.36 -5.70 20.26
CA ALA A 31 8.71 -5.30 20.68
C ALA A 31 9.74 -5.98 19.79
N GLY A 32 10.89 -5.38 19.73
CA GLY A 32 12.01 -5.93 19.00
C GLY A 32 12.47 -5.05 17.87
N LEU A 33 13.54 -5.47 17.22
CA LEU A 33 14.13 -4.73 16.12
C LEU A 33 13.30 -4.94 14.87
N ALA A 34 12.92 -3.87 14.22
CA ALA A 34 12.21 -3.95 12.94
C ALA A 34 13.20 -4.24 11.82
N GLU A 35 12.81 -5.15 10.94
CA GLU A 35 13.51 -5.41 9.69
C GLU A 35 12.46 -5.53 8.60
N SER A 36 12.62 -4.75 7.56
CA SER A 36 11.62 -4.72 6.51
C SER A 36 12.28 -4.54 5.15
N SER A 37 11.53 -4.86 4.12
CA SER A 37 11.97 -4.67 2.75
C SER A 37 10.87 -4.00 1.94
N LEU A 38 11.29 -3.23 0.96
CA LEU A 38 10.39 -2.52 0.07
C LEU A 38 10.96 -2.60 -1.34
N MET A 39 10.18 -3.12 -2.26
CA MET A 39 10.51 -3.11 -3.67
C MET A 39 9.54 -2.20 -4.37
N GLN A 40 10.05 -1.26 -5.16
CA GLN A 40 9.21 -0.33 -5.89
C GLN A 40 9.54 -0.40 -7.37
N LEU A 41 8.51 -0.37 -8.19
CA LEU A 41 8.61 -0.33 -9.63
C LEU A 41 7.71 0.77 -10.14
N THR A 42 8.29 1.74 -10.83
CA THR A 42 7.56 2.89 -11.33
C THR A 42 7.64 2.96 -12.85
N THR A 43 6.49 3.15 -13.47
CA THR A 43 6.41 3.44 -14.89
C THR A 43 5.72 4.80 -15.06
N ALA A 44 5.55 5.23 -16.30
CA ALA A 44 4.90 6.51 -16.58
C ALA A 44 3.46 6.55 -16.06
N ARG A 45 2.79 5.42 -15.92
CA ARG A 45 1.36 5.38 -15.60
C ARG A 45 1.05 4.67 -14.31
N CYS A 46 1.99 3.93 -13.76
CA CYS A 46 1.69 3.01 -12.69
C CYS A 46 2.84 2.95 -11.71
N HIS A 47 2.52 2.74 -10.46
CA HIS A 47 3.50 2.48 -9.42
C HIS A 47 3.06 1.22 -8.69
N VAL A 48 3.98 0.28 -8.55
CA VAL A 48 3.75 -0.96 -7.83
C VAL A 48 4.77 -1.03 -6.73
N PHE A 49 4.35 -1.34 -5.52
CA PHE A 49 5.33 -1.65 -4.49
C PHE A 49 4.93 -2.91 -3.76
N ARG A 50 5.91 -3.53 -3.17
CA ARG A 50 5.77 -4.77 -2.45
C ARG A 50 6.57 -4.62 -1.18
N GLU A 51 5.96 -4.96 -0.05
CA GLU A 51 6.61 -4.74 1.24
C GLU A 51 6.43 -5.94 2.12
N GLN A 52 7.42 -6.14 2.99
CA GLN A 52 7.39 -7.18 4.01
C GLN A 52 8.01 -6.59 5.27
N ILE A 53 7.35 -6.81 6.41
CA ILE A 53 7.78 -6.28 7.70
C ILE A 53 7.72 -7.39 8.71
N ASN A 54 8.81 -7.59 9.45
CA ASN A 54 8.91 -8.69 10.42
C ASN A 54 8.07 -8.47 11.67
N GLN A 55 7.73 -7.24 12.02
CA GLN A 55 6.98 -6.92 13.22
C GLN A 55 5.51 -6.64 12.87
N ARG A 56 4.64 -6.74 13.87
CA ARG A 56 3.25 -6.33 13.69
C ARG A 56 3.19 -4.82 13.67
N VAL A 57 2.55 -4.26 12.65
CA VAL A 57 2.46 -2.80 12.51
C VAL A 57 1.04 -2.40 12.14
N VAL A 58 0.69 -1.18 12.51
CA VAL A 58 -0.50 -0.50 11.99
C VAL A 58 -0.02 0.53 10.99
N GLN A 59 -0.56 0.46 9.79
CA GLN A 59 -0.30 1.45 8.73
C GLN A 59 -1.53 2.33 8.63
N ARG A 60 -1.35 3.64 8.68
CA ARG A 60 -2.47 4.55 8.49
C ARG A 60 -2.03 5.74 7.67
N GLY A 61 -2.95 6.26 6.91
CA GLY A 61 -2.63 7.40 6.07
C GLY A 61 -3.72 7.67 5.07
N VAL A 62 -3.31 8.30 3.98
CA VAL A 62 -4.20 8.71 2.89
C VAL A 62 -3.62 8.17 1.60
N ALA A 63 -4.44 7.51 0.80
CA ALA A 63 -4.04 6.99 -0.50
C ALA A 63 -3.73 8.15 -1.45
N PRO A 64 -2.82 7.96 -2.41
CA PRO A 64 -2.42 9.05 -3.30
C PRO A 64 -3.60 9.63 -4.07
N ARG A 65 -3.72 10.95 -4.03
CA ARG A 65 -4.82 11.64 -4.69
C ARG A 65 -4.72 11.48 -6.21
N GLY A 66 -5.87 11.36 -6.85
CA GLY A 66 -5.91 11.21 -8.30
C GLY A 66 -5.51 9.84 -8.80
N LYS A 67 -5.44 8.87 -7.89
CA LYS A 67 -5.02 7.51 -8.24
C LYS A 67 -6.09 6.51 -7.83
N MET A 68 -6.06 5.36 -8.46
CA MET A 68 -6.80 4.18 -8.01
C MET A 68 -5.78 3.19 -7.48
N CYS A 69 -6.05 2.64 -6.32
CA CYS A 69 -5.08 1.80 -5.61
C CYS A 69 -5.67 0.42 -5.33
N PHE A 70 -4.87 -0.61 -5.54
CA PHE A 70 -5.22 -1.99 -5.21
C PHE A 70 -4.15 -2.55 -4.31
N ALA A 71 -4.56 -3.30 -3.30
CA ALA A 71 -3.64 -3.98 -2.40
C ALA A 71 -3.98 -5.45 -2.37
N VAL A 72 -2.96 -6.29 -2.52
CA VAL A 72 -3.10 -7.73 -2.56
C VAL A 72 -2.17 -8.32 -1.52
N PRO A 73 -2.68 -9.07 -0.53
CA PRO A 73 -1.80 -9.81 0.37
C PRO A 73 -1.12 -10.93 -0.41
N ILE A 74 0.18 -11.07 -0.23
CA ILE A 74 0.92 -12.17 -0.83
C ILE A 74 1.05 -13.31 0.16
N SER A 75 1.30 -12.97 1.43
CA SER A 75 1.42 -13.94 2.49
C SER A 75 0.84 -13.33 3.77
N VAL A 76 -0.12 -14.02 4.38
CA VAL A 76 -0.79 -13.56 5.58
C VAL A 76 -0.61 -14.62 6.67
N PRO A 77 0.47 -14.53 7.48
CA PRO A 77 0.78 -15.57 8.45
C PRO A 77 -0.05 -15.51 9.72
N GLY A 78 -0.95 -14.58 9.86
CA GLY A 78 -1.81 -14.45 11.02
C GLY A 78 -3.06 -13.72 10.64
N SER A 79 -3.78 -13.20 11.62
CA SER A 79 -4.96 -12.40 11.33
C SER A 79 -4.57 -10.95 11.11
N THR A 80 -5.25 -10.31 10.18
CA THR A 80 -5.02 -8.91 9.87
C THR A 80 -6.34 -8.25 9.49
N ARG A 81 -6.36 -6.93 9.52
CA ARG A 81 -7.56 -6.17 9.21
C ARG A 81 -7.21 -4.96 8.36
N MET A 82 -8.07 -4.71 7.40
CA MET A 82 -8.05 -3.51 6.60
C MET A 82 -9.40 -2.84 6.74
N GLN A 83 -9.43 -1.59 7.20
CA GLN A 83 -10.68 -0.86 7.39
C GLN A 83 -11.69 -1.63 8.26
N GLY A 84 -11.17 -2.32 9.29
CA GLY A 84 -12.01 -3.08 10.20
C GLY A 84 -12.45 -4.45 9.72
N ARG A 85 -12.08 -4.85 8.51
CA ARG A 85 -12.46 -6.15 7.95
C ARG A 85 -11.30 -7.13 8.03
N GLU A 86 -11.61 -8.38 8.30
CA GLU A 86 -10.61 -9.43 8.26
C GLU A 86 -10.13 -9.67 6.83
N VAL A 87 -8.85 -9.97 6.71
CA VAL A 87 -8.17 -10.14 5.45
C VAL A 87 -7.48 -11.49 5.44
N ASP A 88 -7.54 -12.18 4.31
CA ASP A 88 -6.74 -13.38 4.11
C ASP A 88 -6.01 -13.26 2.76
N ASP A 89 -5.31 -14.31 2.38
CA ASP A 89 -4.48 -14.27 1.17
C ASP A 89 -5.29 -14.31 -0.12
N SER A 90 -6.61 -14.44 -0.03
CA SER A 90 -7.47 -14.35 -1.22
C SER A 90 -8.15 -12.99 -1.34
N SER A 91 -7.87 -12.06 -0.44
CA SER A 91 -8.52 -10.75 -0.41
C SER A 91 -7.89 -9.81 -1.42
N LEU A 92 -8.71 -8.90 -1.91
CA LEU A 92 -8.27 -7.81 -2.78
C LEU A 92 -8.87 -6.53 -2.22
N PHE A 93 -8.05 -5.52 -2.00
CA PHE A 93 -8.51 -4.23 -1.50
C PHE A 93 -8.43 -3.18 -2.55
N PHE A 94 -9.41 -2.31 -2.52
CA PHE A 94 -9.47 -1.18 -3.43
C PHE A 94 -9.59 0.09 -2.61
N LEU A 95 -8.70 1.05 -2.89
CA LEU A 95 -8.72 2.36 -2.26
C LEU A 95 -8.77 3.42 -3.33
N GLN A 96 -9.70 4.34 -3.20
CA GLN A 96 -9.75 5.49 -4.07
C GLN A 96 -8.80 6.56 -3.57
N GLY A 97 -8.13 7.26 -4.48
CA GLY A 97 -7.19 8.29 -4.10
C GLY A 97 -7.79 9.34 -3.21
N GLY A 98 -7.05 9.74 -2.19
CA GLY A 98 -7.53 10.68 -1.18
C GLY A 98 -8.26 10.03 -0.03
N GLU A 99 -8.56 8.75 -0.12
CA GLU A 99 -9.25 8.02 0.92
C GLU A 99 -8.32 7.70 2.08
N GLU A 100 -8.81 7.87 3.31
CA GLU A 100 -8.06 7.49 4.49
C GLU A 100 -8.12 5.98 4.69
N PHE A 101 -7.04 5.41 5.21
CA PHE A 101 -6.99 3.98 5.45
C PHE A 101 -6.30 3.66 6.77
N MET A 102 -6.61 2.50 7.32
CA MET A 102 -5.91 1.91 8.44
C MET A 102 -5.78 0.42 8.18
N PHE A 103 -4.56 -0.07 8.20
CA PHE A 103 -4.26 -1.46 7.87
C PHE A 103 -3.43 -2.07 9.00
N HIS A 104 -3.92 -3.18 9.57
CA HIS A 104 -3.19 -3.94 10.58
C HIS A 104 -2.47 -5.09 9.90
N MET A 105 -1.15 -5.03 9.88
CA MET A 105 -0.33 -6.09 9.29
C MET A 105 0.21 -7.00 10.38
N PRO A 106 0.01 -8.32 10.28
CA PRO A 106 0.62 -9.25 11.22
C PRO A 106 2.12 -9.38 10.98
N MET A 107 2.80 -10.00 11.92
CA MET A 107 4.25 -10.21 11.80
C MET A 107 4.55 -11.03 10.54
N GLY A 108 5.50 -10.55 9.77
CA GLY A 108 5.97 -11.27 8.59
C GLY A 108 5.06 -11.24 7.38
N MET A 109 4.01 -10.43 7.41
CA MET A 109 3.11 -10.33 6.25
C MET A 109 3.82 -9.68 5.08
N GLU A 110 3.48 -10.15 3.89
CA GLU A 110 3.94 -9.55 2.65
C GLU A 110 2.74 -9.09 1.83
N ALA A 111 2.80 -7.86 1.31
CA ALA A 111 1.70 -7.30 0.53
C ALA A 111 2.25 -6.58 -0.70
N ALA A 112 1.47 -6.58 -1.77
CA ALA A 112 1.76 -5.84 -2.98
C ALA A 112 0.67 -4.80 -3.20
N VAL A 113 1.08 -3.58 -3.57
CA VAL A 113 0.16 -2.48 -3.77
C VAL A 113 0.44 -1.86 -5.13
N HIS A 114 -0.63 -1.62 -5.87
CA HIS A 114 -0.58 -1.01 -7.19
C HIS A 114 -1.38 0.27 -7.17
N HIS A 115 -0.88 1.33 -7.80
CA HIS A 115 -1.74 2.48 -8.06
C HIS A 115 -1.44 3.08 -9.41
N PHE A 116 -2.46 3.70 -10.00
CA PHE A 116 -2.37 4.31 -11.31
C PHE A 116 -3.34 5.48 -11.39
N ARG A 117 -3.16 6.31 -12.40
CA ARG A 117 -3.93 7.55 -12.52
C ARG A 117 -5.37 7.28 -12.88
N THR A 118 -6.27 7.90 -12.13
CA THR A 118 -7.71 7.78 -12.40
C THR A 118 -8.15 8.64 -13.57
N ARG A 119 -7.38 9.64 -13.90
CA ARG A 119 -7.74 10.56 -14.95
C ARG A 119 -7.98 9.86 -16.29
N LEU A 120 -7.29 8.76 -16.53
CA LEU A 120 -7.51 7.99 -17.75
C LEU A 120 -8.91 7.39 -17.81
N VAL A 121 -9.40 6.94 -16.66
CA VAL A 121 -10.75 6.39 -16.57
C VAL A 121 -11.78 7.49 -16.79
N ARG A 122 -11.54 8.65 -16.20
CA ARG A 122 -12.48 9.74 -16.30
C ARG A 122 -12.62 10.29 -17.71
N THR A 123 -11.54 10.35 -18.46
CA THR A 123 -11.66 10.82 -19.83
C THR A 123 -12.51 9.90 -20.69
N GLY A 124 -12.51 8.64 -20.38
CA GLY A 124 -13.37 7.72 -21.10
C GLY A 124 -14.83 8.00 -20.88
N ALA A 125 -15.17 8.52 -19.72
CA ALA A 125 -16.55 8.84 -19.42
C ALA A 125 -17.02 10.08 -20.13
N GLY A 126 -16.18 10.87 -20.54
CA GLY A 126 -16.59 12.07 -21.22
C GLY A 126 -17.32 12.86 -20.29
N ALA A 127 -17.97 13.01 -20.20
CA ALA A 127 -18.63 13.70 -19.46
C ALA A 127 -19.38 13.03 -18.59
N ASP A 128 -19.48 12.67 -18.45
CA ASP A 128 -20.13 12.33 -17.74
C ASP A 128 -20.11 11.89 -16.77
N GLY A 129 -20.07 12.21 -16.62
CA GLY A 129 -20.08 12.01 -15.65
C GLY A 129 -20.20 10.85 -15.00
N VAL A 130 -20.03 10.37 -15.05
CA VAL A 130 -20.18 9.46 -14.47
C VAL A 130 -19.31 9.03 -13.80
N GLY A 131 -18.97 9.28 -13.62
CA GLY A 131 -18.43 9.11 -12.97
C GLY A 131 -17.95 8.89 -12.36
N GLN A 132 -17.94 8.78 -12.30
CA GLN A 132 -17.52 8.79 -11.86
C GLN A 132 -17.13 8.59 -11.24
#